data_ee8779837c03be9f3058cea2f75731c7
#
_entry.id   ee8779837c03be9f3058cea2f75731c7
#
_cell.length_a   1.000
_cell.length_b   1.000
_cell.length_c   1.000
_cell.angle_alpha   90.00
_cell.angle_beta   90.00
_cell.angle_gamma   90.00
#
_symmetry.space_group_name_H-M   'P 1'
#
loop_
_entity.id
_entity.type
_entity.pdbx_description
1 polymer ?
#
loop_
_entity_poly.entity_id
_entity_poly.type
_entity_poly.pdbx_seq_one_letter_code
_entity_poly.pdbx_strand_id
1 'polypeptide(L)'
;MKEEVPIANPALGQHPKEPGGCGLDTIWMGSDHGGYELKQHLRAFLEENSILYNDVGSFSTEIVRYPHYAGVVAGAVSRGDAQRGILICSTGIGMSIIANKYPGVRASVCTSTVMGRMTRAHNDSNILCLGGKITGVWEALEILQIWLSTPYEGGRHAISLGLIEQAEMTNCTGSIWAPAPDEEPGS
;
A
#
# COMPACT_ATOMS: atom_id res chain seq x y z
N MET A 1 3.33 15.03 34.68
CA MET A 1 2.40 13.88 34.53
C MET A 1 2.01 13.85 33.06
N LYS A 2 2.47 12.83 32.34
CA LYS A 2 2.11 12.62 30.94
C LYS A 2 0.89 11.71 30.98
N GLU A 3 -0.27 12.20 30.51
CA GLU A 3 -1.45 11.38 30.34
C GLU A 3 -1.19 10.36 29.22
N GLU A 4 -1.19 9.09 29.57
CA GLU A 4 -1.23 8.00 28.62
C GLU A 4 -2.62 7.99 27.95
N VAL A 5 -2.65 8.24 26.65
CA VAL A 5 -3.85 8.09 25.83
C VAL A 5 -4.12 6.59 25.69
N PRO A 6 -5.27 6.07 26.12
CA PRO A 6 -5.57 4.64 25.97
C PRO A 6 -5.70 4.26 24.51
N ILE A 7 -4.87 3.34 24.04
CA ILE A 7 -4.97 2.67 22.74
C ILE A 7 -6.03 1.56 22.87
N ALA A 8 -7.28 1.95 22.91
CA ALA A 8 -8.38 1.03 22.74
C ALA A 8 -9.42 1.65 21.80
N ASN A 9 -9.36 1.25 20.53
CA ASN A 9 -10.46 1.51 19.63
C ASN A 9 -11.45 0.33 19.70
N PRO A 10 -12.63 0.47 20.36
CA PRO A 10 -13.60 -0.59 20.48
C PRO A 10 -14.43 -0.83 19.21
N ALA A 11 -14.08 -0.22 18.10
CA ALA A 11 -14.77 -0.34 16.82
C ALA A 11 -14.01 -1.20 15.81
N LEU A 12 -13.27 -2.21 16.24
CA LEU A 12 -12.97 -3.36 15.39
C LEU A 12 -14.27 -4.17 15.27
N GLY A 13 -15.19 -3.59 14.50
CA GLY A 13 -16.51 -4.13 14.22
C GLY A 13 -16.39 -5.49 13.57
N GLN A 14 -17.26 -6.36 14.00
CA GLN A 14 -17.50 -7.72 13.60
C GLN A 14 -17.28 -7.95 12.11
N HIS A 15 -16.22 -8.70 11.79
CA HIS A 15 -16.03 -9.27 10.46
C HIS A 15 -17.18 -10.24 10.16
N PRO A 16 -17.74 -10.24 8.93
CA PRO A 16 -18.53 -11.37 8.48
C PRO A 16 -17.63 -12.62 8.56
N LYS A 17 -18.05 -13.61 9.31
CA LYS A 17 -17.35 -14.88 9.48
C LYS A 17 -17.34 -15.65 8.17
N GLU A 18 -16.11 -15.89 7.69
CA GLU A 18 -15.59 -17.07 7.03
C GLU A 18 -16.27 -17.60 5.75
N PRO A 19 -15.44 -17.95 4.77
CA PRO A 19 -14.84 -19.28 4.79
C PRO A 19 -13.33 -19.31 4.53
N GLY A 20 -12.65 -19.99 5.43
CA GLY A 20 -11.41 -20.73 5.23
C GLY A 20 -10.23 -20.07 4.50
N GLY A 21 -9.20 -19.67 5.27
CA GLY A 21 -7.87 -19.42 4.76
C GLY A 21 -7.66 -17.97 4.35
N CYS A 22 -6.92 -17.21 5.17
CA CYS A 22 -6.26 -15.98 4.71
C CYS A 22 -5.21 -16.43 3.65
N GLY A 23 -5.65 -16.61 2.40
CA GLY A 23 -4.77 -16.91 1.30
C GLY A 23 -3.94 -15.67 0.99
N LEU A 24 -2.69 -15.88 0.59
CA LEU A 24 -1.75 -14.84 0.15
C LEU A 24 -2.34 -13.92 -0.94
N ASP A 25 -3.41 -14.34 -1.61
CA ASP A 25 -4.10 -13.60 -2.67
C ASP A 25 -5.08 -12.52 -2.17
N THR A 26 -5.28 -12.39 -0.85
CA THR A 26 -6.19 -11.40 -0.28
C THR A 26 -5.53 -10.01 -0.26
N ILE A 27 -6.18 -9.02 -0.88
CA ILE A 27 -5.74 -7.63 -0.86
C ILE A 27 -6.15 -7.00 0.49
N TRP A 28 -5.24 -6.36 1.17
CA TRP A 28 -5.58 -5.56 2.34
C TRP A 28 -5.77 -4.11 1.95
N MET A 29 -6.87 -3.49 2.39
CA MET A 29 -7.13 -2.09 2.08
C MET A 29 -7.51 -1.28 3.31
N GLY A 30 -7.09 -0.01 3.30
CA GLY A 30 -7.41 0.95 4.35
C GLY A 30 -7.49 2.37 3.84
N SER A 31 -8.29 3.19 4.51
CA SER A 31 -8.35 4.62 4.24
C SER A 31 -8.44 5.43 5.53
N ASP A 32 -8.19 6.73 5.44
CA ASP A 32 -8.71 7.69 6.40
C ASP A 32 -10.07 8.24 5.92
N HIS A 33 -10.59 9.23 6.63
CA HIS A 33 -11.83 9.93 6.28
C HIS A 33 -11.79 10.58 4.89
N GLY A 34 -10.63 11.08 4.46
CA GLY A 34 -10.46 11.72 3.15
C GLY A 34 -10.45 10.74 1.98
N GLY A 35 -10.15 9.47 2.24
CA GLY A 35 -10.16 8.39 1.25
C GLY A 35 -11.40 7.51 1.30
N TYR A 36 -12.29 7.69 2.28
CA TYR A 36 -13.40 6.79 2.54
C TYR A 36 -14.33 6.61 1.33
N GLU A 37 -14.78 7.70 0.71
CA GLU A 37 -15.70 7.65 -0.43
C GLU A 37 -15.08 6.89 -1.62
N LEU A 38 -13.83 7.22 -1.97
CA LEU A 38 -13.12 6.51 -3.05
C LEU A 38 -12.95 5.03 -2.71
N LYS A 39 -12.67 4.69 -1.45
CA LYS A 39 -12.56 3.30 -1.01
C LYS A 39 -13.82 2.49 -1.28
N GLN A 40 -15.02 3.07 -1.13
CA GLN A 40 -16.28 2.35 -1.42
C GLN A 40 -16.37 1.97 -2.92
N HIS A 41 -15.93 2.84 -3.83
CA HIS A 41 -15.92 2.53 -5.26
C HIS A 41 -14.90 1.43 -5.59
N LEU A 42 -13.71 1.47 -4.97
CA LEU A 42 -12.71 0.42 -5.16
C LEU A 42 -13.18 -0.93 -4.60
N ARG A 43 -13.87 -0.93 -3.45
CA ARG A 43 -14.48 -2.14 -2.88
C ARG A 43 -15.50 -2.76 -3.84
N ALA A 44 -16.43 -1.94 -4.37
CA ALA A 44 -17.42 -2.41 -5.33
C ALA A 44 -16.74 -3.05 -6.55
N PHE A 45 -15.68 -2.43 -7.09
CA PHE A 45 -14.90 -3.00 -8.18
C PHE A 45 -14.28 -4.36 -7.82
N LEU A 46 -13.69 -4.50 -6.62
CA LEU A 46 -13.10 -5.77 -6.18
C LEU A 46 -14.17 -6.86 -6.05
N GLU A 47 -15.34 -6.52 -5.48
CA GLU A 47 -16.48 -7.41 -5.33
C GLU A 47 -17.02 -7.89 -6.70
N GLU A 48 -17.24 -6.96 -7.64
CA GLU A 48 -17.71 -7.26 -9.01
C GLU A 48 -16.74 -8.18 -9.77
N ASN A 49 -15.44 -8.06 -9.50
CA ASN A 49 -14.41 -8.89 -10.12
C ASN A 49 -14.03 -10.13 -9.29
N SER A 50 -14.76 -10.44 -8.22
CA SER A 50 -14.50 -11.59 -7.33
C SER A 50 -13.07 -11.61 -6.76
N ILE A 51 -12.49 -10.42 -6.50
CA ILE A 51 -11.18 -10.27 -5.89
C ILE A 51 -11.33 -10.17 -4.38
N LEU A 52 -10.68 -11.08 -3.65
CA LEU A 52 -10.75 -11.12 -2.20
C LEU A 52 -10.01 -9.93 -1.58
N TYR A 53 -10.62 -9.28 -0.61
CA TYR A 53 -10.01 -8.18 0.12
C TYR A 53 -10.36 -8.19 1.62
N ASN A 54 -9.51 -7.56 2.42
CA ASN A 54 -9.71 -7.28 3.84
C ASN A 54 -9.70 -5.76 4.06
N ASP A 55 -10.85 -5.18 4.40
CA ASP A 55 -10.97 -3.74 4.69
C ASP A 55 -10.72 -3.48 6.18
N VAL A 56 -9.62 -2.79 6.50
CA VAL A 56 -9.23 -2.47 7.88
C VAL A 56 -9.76 -1.10 8.37
N GLY A 57 -10.57 -0.41 7.56
CA GLY A 57 -11.15 0.90 7.89
C GLY A 57 -10.51 2.04 7.06
N SER A 58 -10.85 3.34 7.35
CA SER A 58 -11.96 3.76 8.23
C SER A 58 -13.32 3.35 7.64
N PHE A 59 -14.32 3.25 8.51
CA PHE A 59 -15.67 2.85 8.09
C PHE A 59 -16.66 4.04 8.04
N SER A 60 -16.15 5.26 8.16
CA SER A 60 -16.93 6.49 8.11
C SER A 60 -16.10 7.67 7.58
N THR A 61 -16.76 8.80 7.39
CA THR A 61 -16.15 10.09 7.04
C THR A 61 -15.70 10.90 8.26
N GLU A 62 -15.82 10.37 9.47
CA GLU A 62 -15.33 11.02 10.68
C GLU A 62 -13.79 11.14 10.65
N ILE A 63 -13.29 12.25 11.20
CA ILE A 63 -11.86 12.56 11.16
C ILE A 63 -11.06 11.55 11.96
N VAL A 64 -10.20 10.80 11.25
CA VAL A 64 -9.29 9.80 11.81
C VAL A 64 -7.86 10.02 11.29
N ARG A 65 -6.89 9.37 11.93
CA ARG A 65 -5.48 9.50 11.60
C ARG A 65 -5.05 8.41 10.61
N TYR A 66 -4.66 8.81 9.39
CA TYR A 66 -4.22 7.90 8.31
C TYR A 66 -3.10 6.91 8.71
N PRO A 67 -2.11 7.27 9.60
CA PRO A 67 -1.03 6.34 9.92
C PRO A 67 -1.49 5.04 10.58
N HIS A 68 -2.62 5.05 11.31
CA HIS A 68 -3.15 3.84 11.95
C HIS A 68 -3.55 2.80 10.91
N TYR A 69 -4.30 3.21 9.88
CA TYR A 69 -4.76 2.32 8.82
C TYR A 69 -3.63 1.88 7.90
N ALA A 70 -2.75 2.83 7.54
CA ALA A 70 -1.58 2.53 6.72
C ALA A 70 -0.64 1.54 7.42
N GLY A 71 -0.44 1.72 8.74
CA GLY A 71 0.40 0.82 9.54
C GLY A 71 -0.14 -0.61 9.60
N VAL A 72 -1.46 -0.79 9.69
CA VAL A 72 -2.08 -2.12 9.68
C VAL A 72 -1.86 -2.83 8.34
N VAL A 73 -2.15 -2.15 7.22
CA VAL A 73 -1.96 -2.72 5.87
C VAL A 73 -0.48 -2.96 5.57
N ALA A 74 0.38 -1.97 5.82
CA ALA A 74 1.81 -2.09 5.56
C ALA A 74 2.47 -3.17 6.43
N GLY A 75 2.04 -3.28 7.69
CA GLY A 75 2.48 -4.35 8.59
C GLY A 75 2.09 -5.74 8.09
N ALA A 76 0.88 -5.91 7.56
CA ALA A 76 0.44 -7.17 6.97
C ALA A 76 1.28 -7.54 5.73
N VAL A 77 1.54 -6.59 4.83
CA VAL A 77 2.40 -6.80 3.66
C VAL A 77 3.84 -7.11 4.08
N SER A 78 4.39 -6.36 5.04
CA SER A 78 5.76 -6.55 5.56
C SER A 78 5.99 -7.91 6.20
N ARG A 79 4.99 -8.46 6.90
CA ARG A 79 5.08 -9.81 7.49
C ARG A 79 4.75 -10.95 6.53
N GLY A 80 4.29 -10.63 5.31
CA GLY A 80 3.85 -11.63 4.34
C GLY A 80 2.43 -12.19 4.59
N ASP A 81 1.64 -11.54 5.46
CA ASP A 81 0.22 -11.88 5.68
C ASP A 81 -0.65 -11.53 4.47
N ALA A 82 -0.18 -10.57 3.65
CA ALA A 82 -0.77 -10.16 2.40
C ALA A 82 0.31 -9.88 1.36
N GLN A 83 0.06 -10.22 0.09
CA GLN A 83 0.96 -9.87 -1.00
C GLN A 83 0.79 -8.42 -1.47
N ARG A 84 -0.41 -7.86 -1.37
CA ARG A 84 -0.76 -6.53 -1.90
C ARG A 84 -1.63 -5.74 -0.93
N GLY A 85 -1.43 -4.41 -0.96
CA GLY A 85 -2.25 -3.47 -0.21
C GLY A 85 -2.76 -2.31 -1.06
N ILE A 86 -3.87 -1.71 -0.61
CA ILE A 86 -4.44 -0.47 -1.16
C ILE A 86 -4.65 0.51 -0.01
N LEU A 87 -4.12 1.72 -0.15
CA LEU A 87 -4.20 2.75 0.86
C LEU A 87 -4.72 4.07 0.27
N ILE A 88 -5.71 4.66 0.90
CA ILE A 88 -6.35 5.88 0.39
C ILE A 88 -6.44 6.93 1.50
N CYS A 89 -5.98 8.15 1.21
CA CYS A 89 -6.27 9.34 2.01
C CYS A 89 -6.65 10.50 1.09
N SER A 90 -6.64 11.73 1.56
CA SER A 90 -6.97 12.87 0.68
C SER A 90 -6.07 12.94 -0.57
N THR A 91 -4.78 12.63 -0.45
CA THR A 91 -3.79 12.74 -1.54
C THR A 91 -2.98 11.47 -1.83
N GLY A 92 -3.09 10.43 -0.98
CA GLY A 92 -2.26 9.23 -1.04
C GLY A 92 -0.85 9.42 -0.48
N ILE A 93 -0.35 10.66 -0.37
CA ILE A 93 1.03 10.97 0.00
C ILE A 93 1.36 10.48 1.42
N GLY A 94 0.55 10.86 2.42
CA GLY A 94 0.78 10.47 3.81
C GLY A 94 0.75 8.95 4.00
N MET A 95 -0.16 8.27 3.30
CA MET A 95 -0.25 6.80 3.28
C MET A 95 1.03 6.16 2.77
N SER A 96 1.58 6.66 1.66
CA SER A 96 2.82 6.10 1.09
C SER A 96 4.04 6.36 1.98
N ILE A 97 4.11 7.53 2.61
CA ILE A 97 5.22 7.87 3.52
C ILE A 97 5.31 6.89 4.68
N ILE A 98 4.18 6.62 5.36
CA ILE A 98 4.17 5.70 6.50
C ILE A 98 4.34 4.25 6.05
N ALA A 99 3.71 3.84 4.95
CA ALA A 99 3.80 2.48 4.44
C ALA A 99 5.25 2.10 4.10
N ASN A 100 5.99 2.99 3.46
CA ASN A 100 7.42 2.79 3.14
C ASN A 100 8.37 2.84 4.36
N LYS A 101 7.85 2.93 5.60
CA LYS A 101 8.63 2.72 6.82
C LYS A 101 8.64 1.26 7.28
N TYR A 102 7.91 0.40 6.60
CA TYR A 102 7.84 -1.04 6.91
C TYR A 102 8.75 -1.83 5.97
N PRO A 103 9.59 -2.73 6.51
CA PRO A 103 10.52 -3.53 5.70
C PRO A 103 9.81 -4.30 4.58
N GLY A 104 10.41 -4.31 3.39
CA GLY A 104 9.87 -5.00 2.21
C GLY A 104 8.66 -4.32 1.57
N VAL A 105 8.18 -3.19 2.09
CA VAL A 105 7.07 -2.43 1.51
C VAL A 105 7.58 -1.48 0.44
N ARG A 106 6.95 -1.53 -0.72
CA ARG A 106 7.14 -0.62 -1.85
C ARG A 106 5.80 0.02 -2.20
N ALA A 107 5.46 1.07 -1.43
CA ALA A 107 4.21 1.81 -1.58
C ALA A 107 4.38 2.98 -2.56
N SER A 108 3.53 3.01 -3.58
CA SER A 108 3.59 4.03 -4.64
C SER A 108 2.32 4.84 -4.71
N VAL A 109 2.45 6.17 -4.70
CA VAL A 109 1.34 7.08 -5.04
C VAL A 109 1.18 7.09 -6.55
N CYS A 110 -0.01 6.75 -7.03
CA CYS A 110 -0.33 6.77 -8.44
C CYS A 110 -1.47 7.75 -8.73
N THR A 111 -1.25 8.64 -9.69
CA THR A 111 -2.22 9.64 -10.16
C THR A 111 -2.55 9.47 -11.64
N SER A 112 -2.04 8.43 -12.28
CA SER A 112 -2.34 8.06 -13.66
C SER A 112 -2.14 6.57 -13.90
N THR A 113 -2.78 6.05 -14.93
CA THR A 113 -2.62 4.64 -15.36
C THR A 113 -1.18 4.30 -15.74
N VAL A 114 -0.43 5.27 -16.29
CA VAL A 114 0.99 5.10 -16.59
C VAL A 114 1.79 4.84 -15.31
N MET A 115 1.55 5.61 -14.25
CA MET A 115 2.20 5.38 -12.95
C MET A 115 1.82 4.02 -12.37
N GLY A 116 0.54 3.65 -12.44
CA GLY A 116 0.06 2.34 -11.98
C GLY A 116 0.76 1.18 -12.69
N ARG A 117 0.96 1.27 -14.00
CA ARG A 117 1.69 0.31 -14.80
C ARG A 117 3.17 0.27 -14.43
N MET A 118 3.84 1.42 -14.50
CA MET A 118 5.30 1.50 -14.33
C MET A 118 5.74 1.08 -12.94
N THR A 119 5.00 1.46 -11.91
CA THR A 119 5.36 1.06 -10.54
C THR A 119 5.26 -0.45 -10.32
N ARG A 120 4.37 -1.15 -11.03
CA ARG A 120 4.34 -2.61 -11.02
C ARG A 120 5.45 -3.20 -11.88
N ALA A 121 5.55 -2.78 -13.14
CA ALA A 121 6.50 -3.33 -14.10
C ALA A 121 7.97 -3.17 -13.65
N HIS A 122 8.31 -2.02 -13.11
CA HIS A 122 9.70 -1.66 -12.79
C HIS A 122 10.04 -1.78 -11.30
N ASN A 123 9.11 -1.41 -10.40
CA ASN A 123 9.39 -1.33 -8.97
C ASN A 123 8.73 -2.46 -8.16
N ASP A 124 7.99 -3.34 -8.80
CA ASP A 124 7.23 -4.40 -8.14
C ASP A 124 6.48 -3.87 -6.90
N SER A 125 5.81 -2.71 -7.04
CA SER A 125 5.12 -2.11 -5.91
C SER A 125 4.06 -3.06 -5.34
N ASN A 126 4.06 -3.23 -4.03
CA ASN A 126 3.13 -4.11 -3.33
C ASN A 126 2.04 -3.35 -2.58
N ILE A 127 2.13 -2.01 -2.51
CA ILE A 127 1.05 -1.17 -2.00
C ILE A 127 0.76 -0.03 -2.98
N LEU A 128 -0.50 0.06 -3.42
CA LEU A 128 -1.03 1.16 -4.21
C LEU A 128 -1.59 2.24 -3.28
N CYS A 129 -1.12 3.48 -3.42
CA CYS A 129 -1.64 4.64 -2.69
C CYS A 129 -2.39 5.59 -3.63
N LEU A 130 -3.62 5.95 -3.26
CA LEU A 130 -4.50 6.82 -4.05
C LEU A 130 -4.99 8.02 -3.24
N GLY A 131 -5.30 9.10 -3.94
CA GLY A 131 -5.81 10.34 -3.35
C GLY A 131 -7.29 10.53 -3.59
N GLY A 132 -8.14 10.31 -2.55
CA GLY A 132 -9.59 10.42 -2.67
C GLY A 132 -10.12 11.83 -2.98
N LYS A 133 -9.29 12.88 -2.85
CA LYS A 133 -9.67 14.25 -3.19
C LYS A 133 -9.04 14.77 -4.47
N ILE A 134 -8.10 14.02 -5.06
CA ILE A 134 -7.33 14.46 -6.24
C ILE A 134 -7.46 13.50 -7.43
N THR A 135 -7.93 12.27 -7.21
CA THR A 135 -8.10 11.27 -8.27
C THR A 135 -9.60 11.03 -8.48
N GLY A 136 -10.07 11.22 -9.69
CA GLY A 136 -11.46 10.90 -10.06
C GLY A 136 -11.72 9.39 -9.95
N VAL A 137 -12.98 9.03 -9.68
CA VAL A 137 -13.37 7.61 -9.49
C VAL A 137 -12.98 6.75 -10.70
N TRP A 138 -13.28 7.19 -11.91
CA TRP A 138 -12.95 6.47 -13.15
C TRP A 138 -11.45 6.23 -13.30
N GLU A 139 -10.65 7.28 -13.11
CA GLU A 139 -9.19 7.20 -13.16
C GLU A 139 -8.66 6.24 -12.09
N ALA A 140 -9.20 6.30 -10.87
CA ALA A 140 -8.78 5.42 -9.78
C ALA A 140 -9.07 3.94 -10.06
N LEU A 141 -10.22 3.64 -10.68
CA LEU A 141 -10.59 2.27 -11.09
C LEU A 141 -9.66 1.76 -12.21
N GLU A 142 -9.35 2.60 -13.20
CA GLU A 142 -8.40 2.25 -14.26
C GLU A 142 -6.98 2.05 -13.70
N ILE A 143 -6.53 2.91 -12.79
CA ILE A 143 -5.24 2.74 -12.09
C ILE A 143 -5.22 1.41 -11.34
N LEU A 144 -6.27 1.10 -10.56
CA LEU A 144 -6.36 -0.15 -9.81
C LEU A 144 -6.31 -1.35 -10.74
N GLN A 145 -7.11 -1.37 -11.80
CA GLN A 145 -7.16 -2.46 -12.76
C GLN A 145 -5.80 -2.72 -13.39
N ILE A 146 -5.12 -1.67 -13.85
CA ILE A 146 -3.81 -1.81 -14.50
C ILE A 146 -2.74 -2.22 -13.51
N TRP A 147 -2.79 -1.70 -12.26
CA TRP A 147 -1.87 -2.07 -11.20
C TRP A 147 -2.03 -3.54 -10.79
N LEU A 148 -3.27 -4.06 -10.73
CA LEU A 148 -3.53 -5.46 -10.40
C LEU A 148 -3.07 -6.42 -11.51
N SER A 149 -3.20 -6.03 -12.77
CA SER A 149 -2.94 -6.88 -13.94
C SER A 149 -1.51 -6.81 -14.49
N THR A 150 -0.73 -5.78 -14.11
CA THR A 150 0.64 -5.62 -14.64
C THR A 150 1.62 -6.53 -13.90
N PRO A 151 2.34 -7.42 -14.59
CA PRO A 151 3.39 -8.23 -14.01
C PRO A 151 4.67 -7.41 -13.77
N TYR A 152 5.52 -7.89 -12.85
CA TYR A 152 6.87 -7.37 -12.70
C TYR A 152 7.76 -7.87 -13.86
N GLU A 153 8.52 -6.96 -14.46
CA GLU A 153 9.39 -7.28 -15.61
C GLU A 153 10.74 -7.91 -15.23
N GLY A 154 11.20 -7.69 -14.00
CA GLY A 154 12.50 -8.22 -13.57
C GLY A 154 13.68 -7.59 -14.32
N GLY A 155 14.67 -8.43 -14.68
CA GLY A 155 15.83 -8.00 -15.45
C GLY A 155 16.61 -6.86 -14.77
N ARG A 156 16.92 -5.79 -15.51
CA ARG A 156 17.65 -4.62 -14.97
C ARG A 156 16.97 -3.97 -13.75
N HIS A 157 15.63 -4.09 -13.65
CA HIS A 157 14.88 -3.54 -12.53
C HIS A 157 15.15 -4.30 -11.22
N ALA A 158 15.51 -5.59 -11.29
CA ALA A 158 15.88 -6.38 -10.12
C ALA A 158 17.15 -5.85 -9.45
N ILE A 159 18.09 -5.28 -10.23
CA ILE A 159 19.31 -4.66 -9.69
C ILE A 159 18.93 -3.49 -8.78
N SER A 160 18.06 -2.59 -9.26
CA SER A 160 17.60 -1.45 -8.48
C SER A 160 16.83 -1.87 -7.22
N LEU A 161 16.01 -2.91 -7.30
CA LEU A 161 15.29 -3.44 -6.13
C LEU A 161 16.26 -4.05 -5.10
N GLY A 162 17.30 -4.75 -5.55
CA GLY A 162 18.36 -5.26 -4.68
C GLY A 162 19.10 -4.15 -3.92
N LEU A 163 19.33 -2.99 -4.56
CA LEU A 163 19.91 -1.81 -3.89
C LEU A 163 18.98 -1.20 -2.86
N ILE A 164 17.66 -1.17 -3.13
CA ILE A 164 16.65 -0.74 -2.15
C ILE A 164 16.66 -1.66 -0.92
N GLU A 165 16.71 -2.98 -1.13
CA GLU A 165 16.78 -3.96 -0.05
C GLU A 165 18.05 -3.79 0.79
N GLN A 166 19.20 -3.59 0.16
CA GLN A 166 20.46 -3.31 0.86
C GLN A 166 20.38 -2.03 1.70
N ALA A 167 19.78 -0.97 1.15
CA ALA A 167 19.59 0.28 1.88
C ALA A 167 18.67 0.08 3.10
N GLU A 168 17.60 -0.66 2.95
CA GLU A 168 16.67 -0.98 4.03
C GLU A 168 17.36 -1.78 5.14
N MET A 169 18.06 -2.85 4.80
CA MET A 169 18.81 -3.68 5.75
C MET A 169 19.85 -2.87 6.51
N THR A 170 20.61 -2.02 5.81
CA THR A 170 21.65 -1.18 6.41
C THR A 170 21.04 -0.15 7.38
N ASN A 171 19.99 0.55 6.96
CA ASN A 171 19.35 1.59 7.75
C ASN A 171 18.69 1.01 9.03
N CYS A 172 18.18 -0.22 8.98
CA CYS A 172 17.63 -0.91 10.16
C CYS A 172 18.67 -1.18 11.24
N THR A 173 19.98 -1.19 10.93
CA THR A 173 21.07 -1.39 11.92
C THR A 173 21.54 -0.09 12.56
N GLY A 174 20.96 1.05 12.22
CA GLY A 174 21.38 2.39 12.69
C GLY A 174 22.55 2.98 11.89
N SER A 175 23.01 2.31 10.86
CA SER A 175 23.93 2.86 9.86
C SER A 175 23.16 3.61 8.77
N ILE A 176 23.83 4.49 8.04
CA ILE A 176 23.25 5.14 6.86
C ILE A 176 23.84 4.49 5.62
N TRP A 177 22.97 3.92 4.78
CA TRP A 177 23.37 3.34 3.53
C TRP A 177 23.89 4.43 2.57
N ALA A 178 25.02 4.17 1.93
CA ALA A 178 25.58 5.00 0.87
C ALA A 178 25.78 4.12 -0.38
N PRO A 179 25.32 4.56 -1.56
CA PRO A 179 25.55 3.80 -2.79
C PRO A 179 27.03 3.72 -3.09
N ALA A 180 27.47 2.56 -3.61
CA ALA A 180 28.75 2.49 -4.31
C ALA A 180 28.69 3.38 -5.57
N PRO A 181 29.84 3.91 -6.05
CA PRO A 181 29.88 4.57 -7.35
C PRO A 181 29.26 3.66 -8.42
N ASP A 182 28.42 4.23 -9.30
CA ASP A 182 27.87 3.47 -10.42
C ASP A 182 29.01 2.86 -11.24
N GLU A 183 28.97 1.56 -11.47
CA GLU A 183 29.79 0.95 -12.52
C GLU A 183 29.27 1.51 -13.84
N GLU A 184 30.18 2.03 -14.66
CA GLU A 184 29.85 2.64 -15.96
C GLU A 184 28.93 1.70 -16.77
N PRO A 185 27.85 2.21 -17.39
CA PRO A 185 26.98 1.40 -18.23
C PRO A 185 27.75 1.02 -19.50
N GLY A 186 28.32 -0.19 -19.55
CA GLY A 186 29.01 -0.63 -20.76
C GLY A 186 30.05 -1.74 -20.59
N SER A 187 29.98 -2.55 -19.56
CA SER A 187 30.78 -3.80 -19.53
C SER A 187 29.91 -5.04 -19.57
#